data_f08b996a3536bfd462c453b596a63b11
#
_entry.id   f08b996a3536bfd462c453b596a63b11
#
_cell.length_a   1.000
_cell.length_b   1.000
_cell.length_c   1.000
_cell.angle_alpha   90.00
_cell.angle_beta   90.00
_cell.angle_gamma   90.00
#
_symmetry.space_group_name_H-M   'P 1'
#
loop_
_entity.id
_entity.type
_entity.pdbx_description
1 polymer ?
#
loop_
_entity_poly.entity_id
_entity_poly.type
_entity_poly.pdbx_seq_one_letter_code
_entity_poly.pdbx_strand_id
1 'polypeptide(L)'
;MRPMLLPTLQDRFTLFGLRFALGVSLFVFSALTPVLRADETVRDDRVGVCTHFSQNWSTQLVMPLIASSGAGWIRDDFGWAGMEPTRGNYRIPAKAKAWIQAARAAGLKIDLILAYGNPAYTDHYDTAAYAKAAGWLARELANDIQAIEILNEPNNFGFRDAYGGQWNGNERTGSVSPYLQKYVQILNAAAKEIKLTNPNMKVIGLGTPPPASFRMIALGLVPQVDGLTDHPYGKEMPEVVPYIDNPYFILRDGIATADANGTFASQVSMFRTQAKKYGATEKLWHTEWGYSTERSKSGKPVISEDTQAIYILRRILESEAIGVEHTFVYDFKDDGADPYSNEQTFGLIHNDLSAKPAYYALQRITGTLAGLSPAAPAKQATIEIEPAAKPGRLGSRCYTFSSSNGATTVVAFWDVKPWDPNTKPASATIAVPVTGEARHVYLYDLLSGNQTEVSDKLSQNVSNQNGRISVPVSFSAVPQLLIVR
;
A
#
# COMPACT_ATOMS: atom_id res chain seq x y z
N MET A 1 -50.11 -44.30 -28.73
CA MET A 1 -50.35 -44.72 -30.13
C MET A 1 -49.02 -44.65 -30.85
N ARG A 2 -48.75 -45.73 -31.52
CA ARG A 2 -47.49 -46.09 -32.18
C ARG A 2 -47.22 -45.27 -33.49
N PRO A 3 -46.12 -45.53 -34.16
CA PRO A 3 -45.23 -44.63 -34.91
C PRO A 3 -45.19 -44.83 -36.40
N MET A 4 -44.40 -44.14 -37.14
CA MET A 4 -43.93 -44.52 -38.51
C MET A 4 -42.71 -43.69 -38.85
N LEU A 5 -41.51 -44.25 -38.97
CA LEU A 5 -40.86 -45.02 -40.05
C LEU A 5 -40.38 -44.21 -41.25
N LEU A 6 -39.09 -44.34 -41.46
CA LEU A 6 -38.19 -43.98 -42.59
C LEU A 6 -38.70 -44.43 -43.96
N PRO A 7 -38.06 -43.98 -45.11
CA PRO A 7 -37.00 -44.81 -45.63
C PRO A 7 -35.79 -44.09 -46.29
N THR A 8 -34.75 -44.89 -46.36
CA THR A 8 -33.50 -44.82 -47.16
C THR A 8 -33.68 -44.88 -48.65
N LEU A 9 -32.75 -44.31 -49.42
CA LEU A 9 -32.34 -44.85 -50.71
C LEU A 9 -30.90 -44.42 -51.06
N GLN A 10 -30.05 -45.43 -51.22
CA GLN A 10 -28.80 -45.44 -51.98
C GLN A 10 -29.13 -45.53 -53.48
N ASP A 11 -28.25 -44.94 -54.33
CA ASP A 11 -27.65 -45.64 -55.49
C ASP A 11 -26.68 -44.73 -56.23
N ARG A 12 -25.46 -45.17 -56.31
CA ARG A 12 -24.54 -45.44 -57.40
C ARG A 12 -24.74 -44.73 -58.74
N PHE A 13 -23.63 -44.13 -59.25
CA PHE A 13 -23.04 -44.45 -60.54
C PHE A 13 -21.59 -43.96 -60.67
N THR A 14 -20.83 -44.69 -61.44
CA THR A 14 -19.43 -44.92 -61.65
C THR A 14 -18.76 -43.98 -62.67
N LEU A 15 -17.44 -43.75 -62.50
CA LEU A 15 -16.33 -43.59 -63.48
C LEU A 15 -16.40 -42.51 -64.59
N PHE A 16 -15.42 -41.62 -64.60
CA PHE A 16 -14.37 -41.54 -65.66
C PHE A 16 -13.17 -40.74 -65.19
N GLY A 17 -11.98 -41.24 -65.39
CA GLY A 17 -10.75 -40.66 -64.95
C GLY A 17 -10.19 -39.62 -65.91
N LEU A 18 -9.47 -38.66 -65.37
CA LEU A 18 -8.38 -37.96 -66.05
C LEU A 18 -7.31 -37.54 -65.05
N ARG A 19 -6.10 -38.07 -65.27
CA ARG A 19 -4.92 -37.69 -64.47
C ARG A 19 -4.44 -36.30 -64.93
N PHE A 20 -4.40 -35.36 -64.00
CA PHE A 20 -3.51 -34.23 -64.08
C PHE A 20 -2.72 -34.12 -62.77
N ALA A 21 -1.41 -34.35 -62.89
CA ALA A 21 -0.48 -34.11 -61.79
C ALA A 21 -0.21 -32.61 -61.73
N LEU A 22 -0.73 -31.94 -60.70
CA LEU A 22 -0.23 -30.64 -60.27
C LEU A 22 0.35 -30.80 -58.84
N GLY A 23 1.68 -30.63 -58.78
CA GLY A 23 2.37 -30.53 -57.54
C GLY A 23 1.92 -29.28 -56.75
N VAL A 24 1.21 -29.48 -55.68
CA VAL A 24 0.92 -28.43 -54.69
C VAL A 24 1.95 -28.56 -53.57
N SER A 25 2.99 -27.70 -53.62
CA SER A 25 3.89 -27.47 -52.51
C SER A 25 3.07 -26.84 -51.36
N LEU A 26 2.76 -27.63 -50.35
CA LEU A 26 2.25 -27.08 -49.09
C LEU A 26 3.36 -26.28 -48.40
N PHE A 27 3.35 -24.97 -48.58
CA PHE A 27 4.00 -24.07 -47.67
C PHE A 27 3.19 -24.02 -46.38
N VAL A 28 3.64 -24.78 -45.37
CA VAL A 28 3.17 -24.61 -43.99
C VAL A 28 3.75 -23.27 -43.50
N PHE A 29 3.02 -22.20 -43.65
CA PHE A 29 3.25 -20.99 -42.89
C PHE A 29 2.95 -21.28 -41.43
N SER A 30 3.97 -21.72 -40.67
CA SER A 30 3.95 -21.54 -39.23
C SER A 30 3.85 -20.04 -38.95
N ALA A 31 2.65 -19.55 -38.77
CA ALA A 31 2.42 -18.27 -38.14
C ALA A 31 2.91 -18.41 -36.68
N LEU A 32 4.20 -18.08 -36.48
CA LEU A 32 4.69 -17.69 -35.17
C LEU A 32 3.90 -16.41 -34.82
N THR A 33 2.73 -16.59 -34.17
CA THR A 33 2.15 -15.53 -33.39
C THR A 33 3.22 -15.15 -32.35
N PRO A 34 3.76 -13.93 -32.38
CA PRO A 34 4.57 -13.49 -31.26
C PRO A 34 3.67 -13.64 -30.02
N VAL A 35 4.04 -14.53 -29.12
CA VAL A 35 3.58 -14.47 -27.74
C VAL A 35 4.02 -13.07 -27.30
N LEU A 36 3.09 -12.12 -27.30
CA LEU A 36 3.26 -10.86 -26.59
C LEU A 36 3.64 -11.28 -25.17
N ARG A 37 4.94 -11.19 -24.85
CA ARG A 37 5.37 -11.13 -23.47
C ARG A 37 4.49 -10.02 -22.89
N ALA A 38 3.62 -10.36 -21.94
CA ALA A 38 3.00 -9.39 -21.11
C ALA A 38 4.14 -8.49 -20.61
N ASP A 39 4.12 -7.21 -20.98
CA ASP A 39 5.08 -6.25 -20.45
C ASP A 39 5.09 -6.47 -18.94
N GLU A 40 6.28 -6.78 -18.39
CA GLU A 40 6.41 -6.93 -16.93
C GLU A 40 5.90 -5.63 -16.33
N THR A 41 4.75 -5.71 -15.65
CA THR A 41 4.16 -4.56 -14.98
C THR A 41 5.20 -4.03 -14.02
N VAL A 42 5.70 -2.84 -14.26
CA VAL A 42 6.66 -2.17 -13.38
C VAL A 42 5.97 -1.94 -12.04
N ARG A 43 6.56 -2.42 -10.95
CA ARG A 43 5.97 -2.38 -9.61
C ARG A 43 6.79 -1.53 -8.68
N ASP A 44 6.11 -0.78 -7.82
CA ASP A 44 6.77 -0.11 -6.71
C ASP A 44 6.80 -1.03 -5.49
N ASP A 45 8.00 -1.44 -5.11
CA ASP A 45 8.25 -2.33 -3.98
C ASP A 45 7.95 -1.69 -2.60
N ARG A 46 7.69 -0.39 -2.55
CA ARG A 46 7.34 0.33 -1.30
C ARG A 46 5.84 0.38 -1.07
N VAL A 47 5.03 0.12 -2.10
CA VAL A 47 3.58 0.24 -2.06
C VAL A 47 2.92 -1.13 -2.05
N GLY A 48 2.01 -1.32 -1.10
CA GLY A 48 1.16 -2.49 -0.99
C GLY A 48 -0.32 -2.13 -0.90
N VAL A 49 -1.15 -3.15 -0.95
CA VAL A 49 -2.59 -3.05 -0.72
C VAL A 49 -3.06 -4.12 0.25
N CYS A 50 -3.99 -3.79 1.14
CA CYS A 50 -4.68 -4.75 1.98
C CYS A 50 -5.71 -5.53 1.16
N THR A 51 -5.84 -6.82 1.47
CA THR A 51 -6.73 -7.74 0.76
C THR A 51 -7.50 -8.60 1.75
N HIS A 52 -8.67 -9.10 1.34
CA HIS A 52 -9.51 -9.96 2.15
C HIS A 52 -9.81 -11.30 1.45
N PHE A 53 -8.78 -11.94 0.88
CA PHE A 53 -8.89 -13.30 0.35
C PHE A 53 -9.24 -14.29 1.46
N SER A 54 -8.78 -14.05 2.68
CA SER A 54 -9.19 -14.77 3.89
C SER A 54 -10.70 -14.65 4.13
N GLN A 55 -11.34 -13.56 3.74
CA GLN A 55 -12.76 -13.27 3.87
C GLN A 55 -13.59 -13.52 2.60
N ASN A 56 -13.08 -14.36 1.68
CA ASN A 56 -13.76 -14.84 0.46
C ASN A 56 -13.72 -13.91 -0.76
N TRP A 57 -12.78 -12.98 -0.87
CA TRP A 57 -12.57 -12.38 -2.19
C TRP A 57 -12.17 -13.43 -3.22
N SER A 58 -12.67 -13.30 -4.44
CA SER A 58 -12.32 -14.19 -5.54
C SER A 58 -10.88 -13.94 -6.00
N THR A 59 -10.01 -14.88 -5.74
CA THR A 59 -8.60 -14.82 -6.19
C THR A 59 -8.51 -14.71 -7.72
N GLN A 60 -9.38 -15.41 -8.45
CA GLN A 60 -9.38 -15.40 -9.92
C GLN A 60 -9.75 -14.03 -10.51
N LEU A 61 -10.63 -13.28 -9.85
CA LEU A 61 -11.12 -11.99 -10.35
C LEU A 61 -10.28 -10.82 -9.83
N VAL A 62 -9.87 -10.85 -8.56
CA VAL A 62 -9.22 -9.70 -7.90
C VAL A 62 -7.70 -9.70 -8.09
N MET A 63 -7.04 -10.87 -8.04
CA MET A 63 -5.58 -10.94 -8.14
C MET A 63 -5.01 -10.32 -9.43
N PRO A 64 -5.61 -10.50 -10.64
CA PRO A 64 -5.13 -9.85 -11.84
C PRO A 64 -5.24 -8.31 -11.76
N LEU A 65 -6.27 -7.77 -11.11
CA LEU A 65 -6.44 -6.33 -10.93
C LEU A 65 -5.38 -5.76 -9.98
N ILE A 66 -5.05 -6.47 -8.89
CA ILE A 66 -3.94 -6.09 -8.01
C ILE A 66 -2.63 -6.13 -8.79
N ALA A 67 -2.40 -7.19 -9.55
CA ALA A 67 -1.18 -7.35 -10.34
C ALA A 67 -0.96 -6.20 -11.32
N SER A 68 -2.02 -5.67 -11.92
CA SER A 68 -1.96 -4.55 -12.87
C SER A 68 -1.96 -3.18 -12.21
N SER A 69 -2.22 -3.06 -10.90
CA SER A 69 -2.19 -1.79 -10.18
C SER A 69 -0.78 -1.23 -9.98
N GLY A 70 0.26 -2.04 -10.18
CA GLY A 70 1.65 -1.67 -9.92
C GLY A 70 2.07 -1.75 -8.44
N ALA A 71 1.19 -2.14 -7.52
CA ALA A 71 1.57 -2.46 -6.16
C ALA A 71 2.52 -3.66 -6.11
N GLY A 72 3.57 -3.59 -5.29
CA GLY A 72 4.54 -4.67 -5.11
C GLY A 72 4.12 -5.71 -4.09
N TRP A 73 3.19 -5.36 -3.19
CA TRP A 73 2.81 -6.18 -2.04
C TRP A 73 1.30 -6.32 -1.89
N ILE A 74 0.91 -7.45 -1.28
CA ILE A 74 -0.40 -7.58 -0.63
C ILE A 74 -0.21 -7.85 0.85
N ARG A 75 -1.20 -7.47 1.67
CA ARG A 75 -1.32 -7.80 3.08
C ARG A 75 -2.65 -8.49 3.31
N ASP A 76 -2.62 -9.70 3.89
CA ASP A 76 -3.81 -10.50 4.23
C ASP A 76 -3.51 -11.34 5.47
N ASP A 77 -4.51 -12.00 6.03
CA ASP A 77 -4.38 -12.78 7.24
C ASP A 77 -4.84 -14.23 7.12
N PHE A 78 -4.48 -15.03 8.09
CA PHE A 78 -5.25 -16.19 8.55
C PHE A 78 -5.04 -16.46 10.03
N GLY A 79 -6.09 -16.99 10.67
CA GLY A 79 -6.06 -17.22 12.10
C GLY A 79 -5.18 -18.40 12.53
N TRP A 80 -4.45 -18.21 13.65
CA TRP A 80 -3.65 -19.28 14.27
C TRP A 80 -4.47 -20.54 14.54
N ALA A 81 -5.72 -20.45 15.01
CA ALA A 81 -6.60 -21.61 15.23
C ALA A 81 -6.86 -22.44 13.96
N GLY A 82 -6.95 -21.79 12.79
CA GLY A 82 -7.09 -22.48 11.50
C GLY A 82 -5.83 -23.22 11.07
N MET A 83 -4.67 -22.66 11.44
CA MET A 83 -3.36 -23.25 11.19
C MET A 83 -3.05 -24.41 12.16
N GLU A 84 -3.43 -24.27 13.42
CA GLU A 84 -3.21 -25.27 14.47
C GLU A 84 -4.52 -25.66 15.16
N PRO A 85 -5.39 -26.46 14.49
CA PRO A 85 -6.69 -26.85 15.04
C PRO A 85 -6.61 -27.74 16.26
N THR A 86 -5.51 -28.43 16.43
CA THR A 86 -5.13 -29.23 17.60
C THR A 86 -3.68 -28.95 17.95
N ARG A 87 -3.35 -28.88 19.23
CA ARG A 87 -2.01 -28.53 19.72
C ARG A 87 -0.92 -29.34 19.03
N GLY A 88 0.05 -28.66 18.43
CA GLY A 88 1.20 -29.24 17.75
C GLY A 88 0.90 -29.82 16.36
N ASN A 89 -0.35 -29.75 15.88
CA ASN A 89 -0.72 -30.24 14.54
C ASN A 89 -0.96 -29.05 13.60
N TYR A 90 0.11 -28.66 12.91
CA TYR A 90 0.11 -27.47 12.04
C TYR A 90 -0.21 -27.84 10.60
N ARG A 91 -0.94 -26.94 9.93
CA ARG A 91 -1.19 -26.98 8.47
C ARG A 91 -1.45 -25.60 7.93
N ILE A 92 -1.12 -25.37 6.67
CA ILE A 92 -1.62 -24.16 5.98
C ILE A 92 -3.08 -24.43 5.55
N PRO A 93 -4.04 -23.58 5.94
CA PRO A 93 -5.43 -23.72 5.47
C PRO A 93 -5.47 -23.72 3.94
N ALA A 94 -6.26 -24.61 3.34
CA ALA A 94 -6.30 -24.79 1.88
C ALA A 94 -6.60 -23.49 1.13
N LYS A 95 -7.51 -22.67 1.70
CA LYS A 95 -7.84 -21.35 1.16
C LYS A 95 -6.65 -20.39 1.20
N ALA A 96 -5.93 -20.35 2.32
CA ALA A 96 -4.73 -19.52 2.44
C ALA A 96 -3.66 -19.96 1.42
N LYS A 97 -3.42 -21.27 1.30
CA LYS A 97 -2.49 -21.80 0.30
C LYS A 97 -2.84 -21.36 -1.12
N ALA A 98 -4.13 -21.35 -1.47
CA ALA A 98 -4.58 -20.99 -2.81
C ALA A 98 -4.27 -19.51 -3.15
N TRP A 99 -4.61 -18.56 -2.27
CA TRP A 99 -4.35 -17.16 -2.56
C TRP A 99 -2.85 -16.78 -2.44
N ILE A 100 -2.10 -17.41 -1.52
CA ILE A 100 -0.64 -17.25 -1.43
C ILE A 100 0.02 -17.67 -2.74
N GLN A 101 -0.34 -18.84 -3.28
CA GLN A 101 0.19 -19.32 -4.55
C GLN A 101 -0.17 -18.39 -5.73
N ALA A 102 -1.41 -17.86 -5.74
CA ALA A 102 -1.84 -16.94 -6.78
C ALA A 102 -1.09 -15.59 -6.71
N ALA A 103 -0.88 -15.04 -5.51
CA ALA A 103 -0.11 -13.82 -5.32
C ALA A 103 1.34 -13.99 -5.78
N ARG A 104 1.96 -15.10 -5.40
CA ARG A 104 3.31 -15.46 -5.84
C ARG A 104 3.39 -15.62 -7.36
N ALA A 105 2.44 -16.32 -7.97
CA ALA A 105 2.37 -16.48 -9.43
C ALA A 105 2.18 -15.13 -10.14
N ALA A 106 1.50 -14.19 -9.50
CA ALA A 106 1.35 -12.82 -9.97
C ALA A 106 2.60 -11.94 -9.72
N GLY A 107 3.67 -12.46 -9.08
CA GLY A 107 4.89 -11.72 -8.76
C GLY A 107 4.72 -10.71 -7.61
N LEU A 108 3.70 -10.88 -6.76
CA LEU A 108 3.46 -10.04 -5.60
C LEU A 108 4.20 -10.59 -4.37
N LYS A 109 4.73 -9.68 -3.57
CA LYS A 109 5.22 -9.98 -2.22
C LYS A 109 4.07 -10.02 -1.24
N ILE A 110 4.26 -10.75 -0.15
CA ILE A 110 3.20 -10.96 0.84
C ILE A 110 3.70 -10.56 2.23
N ASP A 111 2.96 -9.67 2.86
CA ASP A 111 2.94 -9.46 4.29
C ASP A 111 1.78 -10.26 4.88
N LEU A 112 2.11 -11.30 5.64
CA LEU A 112 1.13 -12.24 6.20
C LEU A 112 0.93 -11.99 7.68
N ILE A 113 -0.29 -11.63 8.07
CA ILE A 113 -0.64 -11.50 9.48
C ILE A 113 -0.91 -12.90 10.05
N LEU A 114 -0.18 -13.30 11.09
CA LEU A 114 -0.59 -14.43 11.92
C LEU A 114 -1.57 -13.90 12.98
N ALA A 115 -2.86 -14.02 12.67
CA ALA A 115 -3.92 -13.34 13.39
C ALA A 115 -4.55 -14.20 14.50
N TYR A 116 -5.11 -13.51 15.46
CA TYR A 116 -6.00 -14.01 16.52
C TYR A 116 -5.41 -15.05 17.46
N GLY A 117 -6.19 -15.40 18.51
CA GLY A 117 -5.86 -16.41 19.47
C GLY A 117 -6.27 -17.83 19.03
N ASN A 118 -5.77 -18.84 19.75
CA ASN A 118 -6.12 -20.23 19.50
C ASN A 118 -6.86 -20.83 20.70
N PRO A 119 -8.16 -21.16 20.59
CA PRO A 119 -8.97 -21.73 21.67
C PRO A 119 -8.54 -23.15 22.08
N ALA A 120 -7.63 -23.79 21.37
CA ALA A 120 -7.03 -25.05 21.81
C ALA A 120 -6.14 -24.85 23.05
N TYR A 121 -5.77 -23.63 23.40
CA TYR A 121 -4.96 -23.28 24.58
C TYR A 121 -5.81 -22.60 25.66
N THR A 122 -5.51 -22.84 26.94
CA THR A 122 -6.19 -22.20 28.07
C THR A 122 -6.00 -20.67 28.06
N ASP A 123 -4.76 -20.23 27.85
CA ASP A 123 -4.48 -18.86 27.40
C ASP A 123 -4.51 -18.87 25.87
N HIS A 124 -5.55 -18.31 25.28
CA HIS A 124 -5.73 -18.31 23.81
C HIS A 124 -4.58 -17.65 23.07
N TYR A 125 -3.78 -16.85 23.75
CA TYR A 125 -2.57 -16.20 23.24
C TYR A 125 -1.33 -16.67 24.01
N ASP A 126 -1.24 -17.96 24.36
CA ASP A 126 -0.06 -18.52 25.02
C ASP A 126 1.22 -18.15 24.26
N THR A 127 2.10 -17.43 24.94
CA THR A 127 3.27 -16.80 24.31
C THR A 127 4.21 -17.83 23.69
N ALA A 128 4.46 -18.95 24.37
CA ALA A 128 5.38 -19.97 23.88
C ALA A 128 4.79 -20.77 22.71
N ALA A 129 3.50 -21.08 22.79
CA ALA A 129 2.79 -21.79 21.75
C ALA A 129 2.67 -20.92 20.49
N TYR A 130 2.30 -19.63 20.64
CA TYR A 130 2.24 -18.68 19.51
C TYR A 130 3.62 -18.54 18.84
N ALA A 131 4.69 -18.36 19.61
CA ALA A 131 6.04 -18.25 19.06
C ALA A 131 6.43 -19.50 18.25
N LYS A 132 6.15 -20.69 18.78
CA LYS A 132 6.38 -21.96 18.08
C LYS A 132 5.57 -22.07 16.79
N ALA A 133 4.31 -21.65 16.82
CA ALA A 133 3.45 -21.60 15.64
C ALA A 133 3.98 -20.62 14.56
N ALA A 134 4.45 -19.45 14.98
CA ALA A 134 5.07 -18.45 14.10
C ALA A 134 6.38 -18.97 13.47
N GLY A 135 7.23 -19.66 14.25
CA GLY A 135 8.44 -20.28 13.73
C GLY A 135 8.15 -21.40 12.73
N TRP A 136 7.12 -22.23 13.00
CA TRP A 136 6.68 -23.24 12.04
C TRP A 136 6.21 -22.59 10.72
N LEU A 137 5.39 -21.52 10.81
CA LEU A 137 4.91 -20.77 9.67
C LEU A 137 6.04 -20.20 8.82
N ALA A 138 7.04 -19.58 9.46
CA ALA A 138 8.20 -19.00 8.79
C ALA A 138 9.05 -20.04 8.03
N ARG A 139 9.07 -21.28 8.49
CA ARG A 139 9.71 -22.39 7.79
C ARG A 139 8.86 -22.91 6.64
N GLU A 140 7.58 -23.14 6.88
CA GLU A 140 6.66 -23.72 5.90
C GLU A 140 6.47 -22.84 4.68
N LEU A 141 6.37 -21.51 4.88
CA LEU A 141 6.18 -20.51 3.83
C LEU A 141 7.47 -19.74 3.49
N ALA A 142 8.64 -20.30 3.75
CA ALA A 142 9.94 -19.64 3.60
C ALA A 142 10.17 -19.01 2.20
N ASN A 143 9.61 -19.62 1.16
CA ASN A 143 9.76 -19.19 -0.24
C ASN A 143 8.51 -18.51 -0.79
N ASP A 144 7.45 -18.38 -0.01
CA ASP A 144 6.16 -17.92 -0.47
C ASP A 144 5.80 -16.53 0.04
N ILE A 145 6.24 -16.17 1.25
CA ILE A 145 5.97 -14.88 1.88
C ILE A 145 7.26 -14.15 2.26
N GLN A 146 7.21 -12.84 2.42
CA GLN A 146 8.38 -12.01 2.71
C GLN A 146 8.35 -11.42 4.13
N ALA A 147 7.17 -11.24 4.70
CA ALA A 147 7.00 -10.74 6.06
C ALA A 147 5.93 -11.51 6.82
N ILE A 148 6.09 -11.59 8.15
CA ILE A 148 5.07 -12.04 9.09
C ILE A 148 4.79 -10.89 10.05
N GLU A 149 3.55 -10.40 10.03
CA GLU A 149 3.05 -9.44 11.00
C GLU A 149 2.44 -10.18 12.19
N ILE A 150 2.85 -9.78 13.40
CA ILE A 150 2.46 -10.46 14.64
C ILE A 150 1.19 -9.84 15.21
N LEU A 151 0.07 -10.53 15.05
CA LEU A 151 -1.29 -10.09 15.34
C LEU A 151 -1.69 -8.83 14.55
N ASN A 152 -2.99 -8.58 14.48
CA ASN A 152 -3.55 -7.33 13.98
C ASN A 152 -4.16 -6.54 15.13
N GLU A 153 -3.82 -5.25 15.23
CA GLU A 153 -4.41 -4.30 16.18
C GLU A 153 -4.69 -4.87 17.58
N PRO A 154 -3.68 -5.20 18.38
CA PRO A 154 -3.88 -5.82 19.69
C PRO A 154 -4.66 -4.95 20.69
N ASN A 155 -4.92 -3.68 20.38
CA ASN A 155 -5.87 -2.83 21.10
C ASN A 155 -7.34 -3.18 20.80
N ASN A 156 -7.61 -3.99 19.80
CA ASN A 156 -8.93 -4.43 19.31
C ASN A 156 -9.05 -5.97 19.29
N PHE A 157 -10.05 -6.50 18.60
CA PHE A 157 -10.25 -7.92 18.24
C PHE A 157 -10.17 -8.92 19.42
N GLY A 158 -10.60 -8.50 20.61
CA GLY A 158 -10.66 -9.35 21.79
C GLY A 158 -9.32 -9.56 22.51
N PHE A 159 -8.17 -9.16 21.94
CA PHE A 159 -6.88 -9.29 22.61
C PHE A 159 -6.80 -8.38 23.84
N ARG A 160 -7.13 -7.10 23.69
CA ARG A 160 -7.18 -6.18 24.83
C ARG A 160 -8.19 -6.64 25.87
N ASP A 161 -9.34 -7.15 25.48
CA ASP A 161 -10.39 -7.59 26.39
C ASP A 161 -9.93 -8.83 27.20
N ALA A 162 -9.08 -9.68 26.63
CA ALA A 162 -8.52 -10.84 27.31
C ALA A 162 -7.53 -10.47 28.43
N TYR A 163 -6.79 -9.38 28.27
CA TYR A 163 -5.73 -9.00 29.24
C TYR A 163 -6.04 -7.69 29.98
N GLY A 164 -7.02 -6.95 29.55
CA GLY A 164 -7.44 -5.67 30.13
C GLY A 164 -6.53 -4.50 29.78
N GLY A 165 -7.03 -3.32 30.06
CA GLY A 165 -6.30 -2.06 29.88
C GLY A 165 -7.04 -1.03 29.04
N GLN A 166 -6.48 0.19 29.03
CA GLN A 166 -7.03 1.31 28.28
C GLN A 166 -6.61 1.22 26.80
N TRP A 167 -7.49 1.66 25.91
CA TRP A 167 -7.29 1.62 24.46
C TRP A 167 -5.97 2.28 24.00
N ASN A 168 -5.57 3.40 24.60
CA ASN A 168 -4.34 4.12 24.30
C ASN A 168 -3.11 3.58 25.07
N GLY A 169 -3.27 2.50 25.84
CA GLY A 169 -2.21 1.85 26.60
C GLY A 169 -1.80 2.57 27.89
N ASN A 170 -2.50 3.64 28.29
CA ASN A 170 -2.20 4.44 29.50
C ASN A 170 -3.28 4.26 30.56
N GLU A 171 -2.97 3.53 31.63
CA GLU A 171 -3.89 3.41 32.76
C GLU A 171 -4.09 4.74 33.49
N ARG A 172 -5.19 4.87 34.21
CA ARG A 172 -5.47 6.08 35.01
C ARG A 172 -4.40 6.36 36.07
N THR A 173 -3.66 5.36 36.46
CA THR A 173 -2.53 5.46 37.40
C THR A 173 -1.23 5.93 36.72
N GLY A 174 -1.24 6.07 35.37
CA GLY A 174 -0.05 6.35 34.57
C GLY A 174 0.79 5.10 34.25
N SER A 175 0.38 3.91 34.72
CA SER A 175 1.05 2.66 34.36
C SER A 175 0.66 2.19 32.95
N VAL A 176 1.50 1.33 32.37
CA VAL A 176 1.26 0.73 31.07
C VAL A 176 0.18 -0.35 31.17
N SER A 177 -0.77 -0.35 30.25
CA SER A 177 -1.86 -1.32 30.21
C SER A 177 -1.36 -2.77 30.05
N PRO A 178 -1.97 -3.75 30.74
CA PRO A 178 -1.50 -5.15 30.77
C PRO A 178 -1.42 -5.79 29.37
N TYR A 179 -2.37 -5.50 28.47
CA TYR A 179 -2.36 -6.06 27.12
C TYR A 179 -1.11 -5.66 26.34
N LEU A 180 -0.55 -4.44 26.52
CA LEU A 180 0.68 -4.04 25.86
C LEU A 180 1.88 -4.88 26.31
N GLN A 181 1.98 -5.17 27.61
CA GLN A 181 3.02 -6.03 28.15
C GLN A 181 2.94 -7.44 27.57
N LYS A 182 1.73 -8.00 27.51
CA LYS A 182 1.48 -9.32 26.92
C LYS A 182 1.82 -9.36 25.43
N TYR A 183 1.40 -8.34 24.69
CA TYR A 183 1.71 -8.26 23.26
C TYR A 183 3.22 -8.19 22.99
N VAL A 184 3.96 -7.35 23.71
CA VAL A 184 5.42 -7.25 23.57
C VAL A 184 6.11 -8.58 23.90
N GLN A 185 5.61 -9.33 24.89
CA GLN A 185 6.12 -10.68 25.18
C GLN A 185 5.91 -11.63 23.98
N ILE A 186 4.73 -11.61 23.36
CA ILE A 186 4.40 -12.44 22.19
C ILE A 186 5.26 -12.02 20.99
N LEU A 187 5.32 -10.73 20.66
CA LEU A 187 6.11 -10.20 19.55
C LEU A 187 7.58 -10.58 19.68
N ASN A 188 8.16 -10.37 20.87
CA ASN A 188 9.57 -10.68 21.13
C ASN A 188 9.86 -12.18 21.05
N ALA A 189 8.97 -13.03 21.57
CA ALA A 189 9.12 -14.48 21.52
C ALA A 189 8.97 -15.00 20.08
N ALA A 190 7.95 -14.54 19.36
CA ALA A 190 7.72 -14.90 17.95
C ALA A 190 8.88 -14.47 17.06
N ALA A 191 9.38 -13.23 17.23
CA ALA A 191 10.50 -12.72 16.45
C ALA A 191 11.77 -13.58 16.62
N LYS A 192 12.10 -13.98 17.84
CA LYS A 192 13.24 -14.88 18.12
C LYS A 192 13.05 -16.23 17.43
N GLU A 193 11.88 -16.84 17.56
CA GLU A 193 11.60 -18.16 17.00
C GLU A 193 11.57 -18.15 15.45
N ILE A 194 10.97 -17.12 14.84
CA ILE A 194 11.00 -16.93 13.40
C ILE A 194 12.44 -16.82 12.90
N LYS A 195 13.28 -15.99 13.53
CA LYS A 195 14.67 -15.81 13.08
C LYS A 195 15.54 -17.04 13.30
N LEU A 196 15.23 -17.90 14.26
CA LEU A 196 15.90 -19.20 14.43
C LEU A 196 15.60 -20.15 13.27
N THR A 197 14.38 -20.10 12.72
CA THR A 197 13.94 -21.00 11.65
C THR A 197 14.18 -20.43 10.25
N ASN A 198 14.02 -19.11 10.08
CA ASN A 198 14.23 -18.39 8.83
C ASN A 198 14.80 -16.98 9.09
N PRO A 199 16.13 -16.81 9.10
CA PRO A 199 16.76 -15.50 9.36
C PRO A 199 16.35 -14.39 8.38
N ASN A 200 15.92 -14.74 7.16
CA ASN A 200 15.56 -13.78 6.11
C ASN A 200 14.11 -13.30 6.20
N MET A 201 13.23 -14.06 6.89
CA MET A 201 11.83 -13.68 7.07
C MET A 201 11.75 -12.36 7.85
N LYS A 202 11.07 -11.36 7.29
CA LYS A 202 10.82 -10.10 8.03
C LYS A 202 9.79 -10.35 9.12
N VAL A 203 10.05 -9.78 10.30
CA VAL A 203 9.12 -9.79 11.43
C VAL A 203 8.76 -8.37 11.75
N ILE A 204 7.47 -8.07 11.64
CA ILE A 204 6.94 -6.73 11.90
C ILE A 204 5.79 -6.81 12.91
N GLY A 205 5.48 -5.70 13.53
CA GLY A 205 4.37 -5.62 14.48
C GLY A 205 4.27 -4.26 15.14
N LEU A 206 3.28 -4.11 15.92
CA LEU A 206 2.65 -3.10 16.76
C LEU A 206 1.21 -2.86 16.28
N GLY A 207 0.98 -2.15 15.17
CA GLY A 207 -0.36 -1.93 14.55
C GLY A 207 -1.38 -1.30 15.49
N THR A 208 -0.94 -0.49 16.45
CA THR A 208 -1.82 0.16 17.43
C THR A 208 -1.77 1.67 17.26
N PRO A 209 -2.72 2.41 17.88
CA PRO A 209 -2.60 3.87 17.93
C PRO A 209 -1.25 4.30 18.48
N PRO A 210 -0.62 5.36 17.94
CA PRO A 210 0.72 5.79 18.29
C PRO A 210 1.03 5.90 19.79
N PRO A 211 0.11 6.39 20.68
CA PRO A 211 0.36 6.40 22.12
C PRO A 211 0.61 5.01 22.73
N ALA A 212 -0.10 4.00 22.26
CA ALA A 212 0.09 2.61 22.68
C ALA A 212 1.40 2.04 22.10
N SER A 213 1.65 2.26 20.78
CA SER A 213 2.88 1.84 20.11
C SER A 213 4.13 2.41 20.77
N PHE A 214 4.13 3.69 21.16
CA PHE A 214 5.28 4.31 21.87
C PHE A 214 5.55 3.66 23.21
N ARG A 215 4.51 3.21 23.92
CA ARG A 215 4.68 2.46 25.18
C ARG A 215 5.21 1.06 24.94
N MET A 216 4.75 0.38 23.88
CA MET A 216 5.30 -0.93 23.52
C MET A 216 6.79 -0.86 23.14
N ILE A 217 7.20 0.17 22.41
CA ILE A 217 8.61 0.43 22.12
C ILE A 217 9.39 0.64 23.41
N ALA A 218 8.83 1.39 24.37
CA ALA A 218 9.47 1.65 25.66
C ALA A 218 9.56 0.42 26.58
N LEU A 219 8.69 -0.58 26.40
CA LEU A 219 8.78 -1.88 27.09
C LEU A 219 9.95 -2.74 26.59
N GLY A 220 10.53 -2.41 25.44
CA GLY A 220 11.70 -3.07 24.88
C GLY A 220 11.37 -4.13 23.84
N LEU A 221 11.76 -3.86 22.60
CA LEU A 221 11.66 -4.79 21.47
C LEU A 221 13.02 -5.44 21.21
N VAL A 222 13.00 -6.73 20.87
CA VAL A 222 14.23 -7.45 20.55
C VAL A 222 14.75 -7.07 19.16
N PRO A 223 16.07 -7.16 18.89
CA PRO A 223 16.65 -6.82 17.58
C PRO A 223 16.14 -7.66 16.41
N GLN A 224 15.46 -8.78 16.68
CA GLN A 224 14.85 -9.65 15.69
C GLN A 224 13.56 -9.08 15.07
N VAL A 225 12.99 -8.03 15.66
CA VAL A 225 11.88 -7.26 15.03
C VAL A 225 12.49 -6.35 13.97
N ASP A 226 12.11 -6.57 12.70
CA ASP A 226 12.66 -5.85 11.54
C ASP A 226 11.96 -4.53 11.24
N GLY A 227 10.68 -4.39 11.62
CA GLY A 227 9.88 -3.20 11.35
C GLY A 227 8.80 -2.96 12.38
N LEU A 228 8.51 -1.68 12.59
CA LEU A 228 7.41 -1.20 13.45
C LEU A 228 6.21 -0.90 12.57
N THR A 229 5.03 -1.42 12.92
CA THR A 229 3.82 -1.16 12.16
C THR A 229 2.96 -0.06 12.79
N ASP A 230 2.32 0.75 11.95
CA ASP A 230 1.36 1.78 12.32
C ASP A 230 0.18 1.76 11.34
N HIS A 231 -1.01 2.11 11.85
CA HIS A 231 -2.24 2.25 11.07
C HIS A 231 -2.69 3.71 11.11
N PRO A 232 -2.06 4.61 10.32
CA PRO A 232 -2.29 6.05 10.41
C PRO A 232 -3.58 6.49 9.70
N TYR A 233 -4.72 5.93 10.09
CA TYR A 233 -6.02 6.38 9.61
C TYR A 233 -6.30 7.82 10.02
N GLY A 234 -6.95 8.56 9.14
CA GLY A 234 -7.40 9.93 9.37
C GLY A 234 -8.66 10.23 8.59
N LYS A 235 -9.49 11.16 9.10
CA LYS A 235 -10.68 11.65 8.40
C LYS A 235 -10.44 12.95 7.65
N GLU A 236 -9.29 13.56 7.90
CA GLU A 236 -8.85 14.81 7.29
C GLU A 236 -7.83 14.56 6.18
N MET A 237 -7.14 15.60 5.77
CA MET A 237 -6.07 15.52 4.78
C MET A 237 -4.98 14.53 5.21
N PRO A 238 -4.34 13.84 4.25
CA PRO A 238 -3.32 12.83 4.57
C PRO A 238 -2.09 13.35 5.32
N GLU A 239 -1.81 14.65 5.23
CA GLU A 239 -0.71 15.29 5.95
C GLU A 239 -1.00 15.55 7.42
N VAL A 240 -2.21 15.24 7.90
CA VAL A 240 -2.66 15.48 9.27
C VAL A 240 -2.94 14.17 9.99
N VAL A 241 -2.56 14.08 11.24
CA VAL A 241 -2.81 12.95 12.14
C VAL A 241 -3.60 13.41 13.37
N PRO A 242 -4.40 12.51 13.99
CA PRO A 242 -5.30 12.89 15.07
C PRO A 242 -4.63 13.03 16.45
N TYR A 243 -3.34 12.68 16.61
CA TYR A 243 -2.64 12.60 17.91
C TYR A 243 -1.66 13.74 18.08
N ILE A 244 -2.18 14.97 18.15
CA ILE A 244 -1.39 16.20 18.16
C ILE A 244 -0.83 16.56 19.54
N ASP A 245 0.24 17.35 19.56
CA ASP A 245 0.79 17.95 20.77
C ASP A 245 -0.11 19.10 21.23
N ASN A 246 -1.10 18.78 22.04
CA ASN A 246 -1.92 19.75 22.75
C ASN A 246 -2.34 19.22 24.13
N PRO A 247 -2.74 20.08 25.08
CA PRO A 247 -3.06 19.70 26.45
C PRO A 247 -4.17 18.63 26.57
N TYR A 248 -5.16 18.61 25.69
CA TYR A 248 -6.24 17.63 25.72
C TYR A 248 -5.71 16.22 25.41
N PHE A 249 -4.94 16.06 24.32
CA PHE A 249 -4.40 14.76 23.92
C PHE A 249 -3.31 14.29 24.89
N ILE A 250 -2.47 15.21 25.40
CA ILE A 250 -1.49 14.86 26.42
C ILE A 250 -2.16 14.42 27.72
N LEU A 251 -3.24 15.08 28.12
CA LEU A 251 -4.02 14.65 29.32
C LEU A 251 -4.63 13.27 29.12
N ARG A 252 -5.22 13.01 27.92
CA ARG A 252 -5.85 11.72 27.60
C ARG A 252 -4.83 10.61 27.46
N ASP A 253 -3.77 10.85 26.71
CA ASP A 253 -2.84 9.81 26.22
C ASP A 253 -1.52 9.77 27.02
N GLY A 254 -1.22 10.80 27.79
CA GLY A 254 0.01 10.90 28.59
C GLY A 254 1.29 11.12 27.78
N ILE A 255 1.17 11.30 26.47
CA ILE A 255 2.30 11.48 25.54
C ILE A 255 1.85 12.15 24.25
N ALA A 256 2.68 13.07 23.71
CA ALA A 256 2.53 13.58 22.36
C ALA A 256 3.18 12.62 21.36
N THR A 257 2.52 12.40 20.21
CA THR A 257 3.02 11.51 19.16
C THR A 257 3.13 12.19 17.78
N ALA A 258 2.81 13.48 17.71
CA ALA A 258 3.04 14.37 16.58
C ALA A 258 3.29 15.79 17.10
N ASP A 259 3.67 16.73 16.22
CA ASP A 259 3.83 18.15 16.57
C ASP A 259 2.48 18.84 16.88
N ALA A 260 2.52 20.10 17.29
CA ALA A 260 1.33 20.89 17.62
C ALA A 260 0.40 21.12 16.41
N ASN A 261 0.90 20.99 15.18
CA ASN A 261 0.10 21.04 13.95
C ASN A 261 -0.50 19.69 13.57
N GLY A 262 -0.08 18.61 14.24
CA GLY A 262 -0.51 17.25 13.92
C GLY A 262 -0.03 16.80 12.55
N THR A 263 1.23 17.10 12.19
CA THR A 263 1.72 16.69 10.87
C THR A 263 2.10 15.22 10.84
N PHE A 264 1.74 14.54 9.75
CA PHE A 264 2.09 13.14 9.52
C PHE A 264 3.62 12.93 9.54
N ALA A 265 4.37 13.82 8.90
CA ALA A 265 5.82 13.75 8.88
C ALA A 265 6.44 13.85 10.29
N SER A 266 5.84 14.66 11.18
CA SER A 266 6.30 14.74 12.57
C SER A 266 6.03 13.46 13.35
N GLN A 267 4.88 12.81 13.13
CA GLN A 267 4.56 11.52 13.75
C GLN A 267 5.57 10.45 13.37
N VAL A 268 5.89 10.32 12.07
CA VAL A 268 6.93 9.40 11.58
C VAL A 268 8.29 9.70 12.21
N SER A 269 8.67 10.97 12.32
CA SER A 269 9.92 11.39 12.98
C SER A 269 9.93 11.03 14.47
N MET A 270 8.80 11.21 15.17
CA MET A 270 8.69 10.87 16.59
C MET A 270 8.71 9.35 16.83
N PHE A 271 8.12 8.53 15.94
CA PHE A 271 8.28 7.08 15.97
C PHE A 271 9.76 6.67 15.92
N ARG A 272 10.52 7.22 14.96
CA ARG A 272 11.96 6.95 14.85
C ARG A 272 12.75 7.41 16.08
N THR A 273 12.41 8.58 16.59
CA THR A 273 13.04 9.10 17.82
C THR A 273 12.78 8.18 19.00
N GLN A 274 11.54 7.69 19.14
CA GLN A 274 11.16 6.75 20.19
C GLN A 274 11.88 5.40 20.01
N ALA A 275 11.89 4.87 18.78
CA ALA A 275 12.61 3.63 18.46
C ALA A 275 14.09 3.72 18.79
N LYS A 276 14.76 4.76 18.32
CA LYS A 276 16.18 5.01 18.61
C LYS A 276 16.46 5.12 20.10
N LYS A 277 15.61 5.83 20.85
CA LYS A 277 15.75 5.99 22.30
C LYS A 277 15.77 4.68 23.04
N TYR A 278 15.00 3.68 22.59
CA TYR A 278 14.87 2.37 23.25
C TYR A 278 15.57 1.23 22.51
N GLY A 279 16.41 1.53 21.51
CA GLY A 279 17.21 0.54 20.80
C GLY A 279 16.40 -0.39 19.88
N ALA A 280 15.20 0.04 19.47
CA ALA A 280 14.37 -0.66 18.49
C ALA A 280 14.74 -0.26 17.05
N THR A 281 14.26 -1.01 16.05
CA THR A 281 14.40 -0.66 14.66
C THR A 281 13.70 0.68 14.35
N GLU A 282 14.32 1.52 13.51
CA GLU A 282 13.73 2.78 13.03
C GLU A 282 12.93 2.60 11.73
N LYS A 283 12.83 1.35 11.21
CA LYS A 283 12.08 1.04 10.01
C LYS A 283 10.59 1.00 10.31
N LEU A 284 9.85 1.89 9.68
CA LEU A 284 8.41 2.04 9.87
C LEU A 284 7.65 1.52 8.65
N TRP A 285 6.65 0.70 8.91
CA TRP A 285 5.70 0.16 7.93
C TRP A 285 4.31 0.68 8.26
N HIS A 286 3.67 1.34 7.32
CA HIS A 286 2.26 1.70 7.44
C HIS A 286 1.42 0.57 6.83
N THR A 287 1.05 -0.40 7.66
CA THR A 287 0.43 -1.65 7.20
C THR A 287 -1.06 -1.53 6.95
N GLU A 288 -1.70 -0.45 7.42
CA GLU A 288 -3.07 -0.10 7.06
C GLU A 288 -3.28 1.41 7.07
N TRP A 289 -3.89 1.95 6.04
CA TRP A 289 -4.51 3.27 6.02
C TRP A 289 -5.35 3.42 4.74
N GLY A 290 -6.40 4.22 4.82
CA GLY A 290 -7.28 4.43 3.67
C GLY A 290 -8.31 5.51 3.93
N TYR A 291 -9.14 5.74 2.94
CA TYR A 291 -10.22 6.72 2.96
C TYR A 291 -11.50 6.09 2.42
N SER A 292 -12.51 5.97 3.28
CA SER A 292 -13.82 5.45 2.91
C SER A 292 -14.61 6.49 2.10
N THR A 293 -15.27 6.03 1.03
CA THR A 293 -16.19 6.84 0.23
C THR A 293 -17.64 6.70 0.70
N GLU A 294 -17.84 6.35 1.98
CA GLU A 294 -19.14 6.18 2.58
C GLU A 294 -20.05 7.40 2.36
N ARG A 295 -21.35 7.17 2.31
CA ARG A 295 -22.34 8.25 2.25
C ARG A 295 -22.83 8.61 3.64
N SER A 296 -22.94 9.90 3.89
CA SER A 296 -23.62 10.44 5.08
C SER A 296 -25.11 10.12 5.04
N LYS A 297 -25.81 10.31 6.17
CA LYS A 297 -27.28 10.16 6.27
C LYS A 297 -28.06 11.03 5.25
N SER A 298 -27.46 12.10 4.73
CA SER A 298 -28.04 12.92 3.67
C SER A 298 -27.85 12.33 2.26
N GLY A 299 -27.19 11.16 2.15
CA GLY A 299 -26.91 10.50 0.87
C GLY A 299 -25.69 11.06 0.11
N LYS A 300 -25.06 12.13 0.62
CA LYS A 300 -23.83 12.69 0.02
C LYS A 300 -22.61 11.90 0.51
N PRO A 301 -21.60 11.64 -0.34
CA PRO A 301 -20.33 11.08 0.12
C PRO A 301 -19.70 11.93 1.23
N VAL A 302 -19.10 11.31 2.23
CA VAL A 302 -18.29 12.01 3.25
C VAL A 302 -17.06 12.59 2.59
N ILE A 303 -16.40 11.78 1.73
CA ILE A 303 -15.44 12.25 0.74
C ILE A 303 -15.81 11.65 -0.62
N SER A 304 -15.53 12.38 -1.71
CA SER A 304 -15.76 11.86 -3.07
C SER A 304 -14.67 10.86 -3.45
N GLU A 305 -14.93 10.05 -4.47
CA GLU A 305 -13.92 9.13 -5.02
C GLU A 305 -12.71 9.87 -5.58
N ASP A 306 -12.88 11.08 -6.14
CA ASP A 306 -11.77 11.93 -6.54
C ASP A 306 -10.96 12.41 -5.33
N THR A 307 -11.62 12.75 -4.22
CA THR A 307 -10.93 13.11 -2.97
C THR A 307 -10.14 11.91 -2.44
N GLN A 308 -10.74 10.71 -2.47
CA GLN A 308 -10.06 9.47 -2.10
C GLN A 308 -8.79 9.29 -2.95
N ALA A 309 -8.90 9.42 -4.28
CA ALA A 309 -7.77 9.28 -5.19
C ALA A 309 -6.64 10.29 -4.89
N ILE A 310 -7.00 11.56 -4.70
CA ILE A 310 -6.05 12.63 -4.39
C ILE A 310 -5.35 12.37 -3.05
N TYR A 311 -6.09 11.95 -2.03
CA TYR A 311 -5.54 11.71 -0.70
C TYR A 311 -4.64 10.47 -0.67
N ILE A 312 -4.97 9.43 -1.43
CA ILE A 312 -4.11 8.25 -1.61
C ILE A 312 -2.79 8.65 -2.28
N LEU A 313 -2.83 9.42 -3.37
CA LEU A 313 -1.63 9.93 -4.03
C LEU A 313 -0.74 10.73 -3.07
N ARG A 314 -1.32 11.68 -2.34
CA ARG A 314 -0.59 12.55 -1.41
C ARG A 314 0.06 11.74 -0.29
N ARG A 315 -0.64 10.74 0.30
CA ARG A 315 -0.11 9.91 1.36
C ARG A 315 1.02 9.01 0.87
N ILE A 316 0.90 8.39 -0.30
CA ILE A 316 1.97 7.57 -0.87
C ILE A 316 3.21 8.44 -1.13
N LEU A 317 3.04 9.58 -1.81
CA LEU A 317 4.14 10.51 -2.10
C LEU A 317 4.87 10.98 -0.84
N GLU A 318 4.12 11.37 0.19
CA GLU A 318 4.73 11.83 1.45
C GLU A 318 5.39 10.67 2.20
N SER A 319 4.76 9.48 2.28
CA SER A 319 5.33 8.30 2.92
C SER A 319 6.67 7.91 2.32
N GLU A 320 6.74 7.84 0.98
CA GLU A 320 7.98 7.51 0.29
C GLU A 320 9.05 8.60 0.48
N ALA A 321 8.66 9.88 0.36
CA ALA A 321 9.59 11.00 0.49
C ALA A 321 10.24 11.09 1.88
N ILE A 322 9.51 10.75 2.94
CA ILE A 322 10.02 10.76 4.32
C ILE A 322 10.59 9.39 4.75
N GLY A 323 10.69 8.44 3.81
CA GLY A 323 11.37 7.17 4.01
C GLY A 323 10.59 6.16 4.87
N VAL A 324 9.27 6.12 4.79
CA VAL A 324 8.49 4.98 5.25
C VAL A 324 8.89 3.77 4.41
N GLU A 325 9.21 2.64 5.05
CA GLU A 325 9.78 1.47 4.37
C GLU A 325 8.76 0.85 3.39
N HIS A 326 7.52 0.64 3.89
CA HIS A 326 6.38 0.16 3.09
C HIS A 326 5.10 0.84 3.53
N THR A 327 4.18 1.04 2.59
CA THR A 327 2.88 1.68 2.85
C THR A 327 1.76 0.91 2.14
N PHE A 328 0.74 0.48 2.90
CA PHE A 328 -0.34 -0.37 2.41
C PHE A 328 -1.66 0.37 2.46
N VAL A 329 -2.30 0.49 1.30
CA VAL A 329 -3.62 1.11 1.20
C VAL A 329 -4.70 0.11 1.63
N TYR A 330 -5.52 0.47 2.60
CA TYR A 330 -6.73 -0.24 3.00
C TYR A 330 -7.94 0.39 2.32
N ASP A 331 -8.68 -0.35 1.48
CA ASP A 331 -8.31 -1.64 0.99
C ASP A 331 -8.34 -1.69 -0.55
N PHE A 332 -8.08 -2.83 -1.16
CA PHE A 332 -8.05 -2.88 -2.61
C PHE A 332 -9.45 -2.89 -3.23
N LYS A 333 -10.42 -3.57 -2.62
CA LYS A 333 -11.77 -3.73 -3.15
C LYS A 333 -12.82 -3.48 -2.05
N ASP A 334 -13.87 -2.75 -2.37
CA ASP A 334 -15.01 -2.59 -1.46
C ASP A 334 -15.51 -3.95 -0.94
N ASP A 335 -15.61 -4.11 0.38
CA ASP A 335 -16.02 -5.36 1.03
C ASP A 335 -17.49 -5.69 0.86
N GLY A 336 -18.28 -4.73 0.45
CA GLY A 336 -19.72 -4.91 0.22
C GLY A 336 -20.33 -3.84 -0.68
N ALA A 337 -21.65 -3.85 -0.74
CA ALA A 337 -22.42 -2.94 -1.60
C ALA A 337 -23.19 -1.88 -0.81
N ASP A 338 -23.08 -1.86 0.52
CA ASP A 338 -23.75 -0.85 1.34
C ASP A 338 -22.99 0.47 1.32
N PRO A 339 -23.49 1.50 0.60
CA PRO A 339 -22.80 2.78 0.48
C PRO A 339 -22.81 3.63 1.75
N TYR A 340 -23.51 3.18 2.80
CA TYR A 340 -23.56 3.85 4.10
C TYR A 340 -22.66 3.19 5.15
N SER A 341 -22.03 2.07 4.79
CA SER A 341 -21.07 1.38 5.65
C SER A 341 -19.68 1.89 5.42
N ASN A 342 -19.04 2.43 6.46
CA ASN A 342 -17.66 2.86 6.42
C ASN A 342 -16.75 1.72 5.96
N GLU A 343 -16.87 0.54 6.60
CA GLU A 343 -16.00 -0.61 6.33
C GLU A 343 -16.15 -1.18 4.91
N GLN A 344 -17.30 -0.97 4.27
CA GLN A 344 -17.58 -1.56 2.95
C GLN A 344 -17.18 -0.66 1.77
N THR A 345 -16.60 0.51 2.01
CA THR A 345 -16.40 1.52 0.95
C THR A 345 -14.98 2.11 0.90
N PHE A 346 -14.01 1.41 1.47
CA PHE A 346 -12.60 1.80 1.41
C PHE A 346 -11.92 1.46 0.07
N GLY A 347 -12.46 0.52 -0.70
CA GLY A 347 -11.85 -0.04 -1.89
C GLY A 347 -11.34 0.99 -2.91
N LEU A 348 -10.27 0.62 -3.60
CA LEU A 348 -9.80 1.30 -4.82
C LEU A 348 -10.66 0.91 -6.03
N ILE A 349 -11.34 -0.22 -5.93
CA ILE A 349 -12.36 -0.68 -6.87
C ILE A 349 -13.65 -0.96 -6.10
N HIS A 350 -14.78 -0.84 -6.79
CA HIS A 350 -16.08 -1.17 -6.21
C HIS A 350 -16.23 -2.69 -5.97
N ASN A 351 -17.27 -3.06 -5.22
CA ASN A 351 -17.57 -4.47 -4.97
C ASN A 351 -17.90 -5.26 -6.26
N ASP A 352 -18.40 -4.59 -7.30
CA ASP A 352 -18.66 -5.17 -8.62
C ASP A 352 -17.43 -5.20 -9.55
N LEU A 353 -16.25 -4.86 -9.02
CA LEU A 353 -14.95 -4.80 -9.67
C LEU A 353 -14.76 -3.62 -10.64
N SER A 354 -15.70 -2.71 -10.76
CA SER A 354 -15.49 -1.47 -11.51
C SER A 354 -14.47 -0.58 -10.78
N ALA A 355 -13.55 0.02 -11.54
CA ALA A 355 -12.46 0.81 -10.95
C ALA A 355 -12.95 2.19 -10.51
N LYS A 356 -12.54 2.62 -9.30
CA LYS A 356 -12.65 4.01 -8.86
C LYS A 356 -11.47 4.83 -9.40
N PRO A 357 -11.53 6.17 -9.40
CA PRO A 357 -10.38 7.02 -9.75
C PRO A 357 -9.10 6.66 -8.97
N ALA A 358 -9.23 6.21 -7.74
CA ALA A 358 -8.13 5.79 -6.87
C ALA A 358 -7.32 4.60 -7.42
N TYR A 359 -7.94 3.66 -8.13
CA TYR A 359 -7.25 2.56 -8.79
C TYR A 359 -6.29 3.05 -9.87
N TYR A 360 -6.75 3.93 -10.74
CA TYR A 360 -5.92 4.50 -11.80
C TYR A 360 -4.84 5.43 -11.23
N ALA A 361 -5.15 6.15 -10.16
CA ALA A 361 -4.19 6.97 -9.45
C ALA A 361 -3.04 6.11 -8.88
N LEU A 362 -3.36 4.98 -8.25
CA LEU A 362 -2.37 4.02 -7.76
C LEU A 362 -1.50 3.49 -8.90
N GLN A 363 -2.10 3.04 -10.01
CA GLN A 363 -1.37 2.52 -11.16
C GLN A 363 -0.38 3.53 -11.75
N ARG A 364 -0.77 4.81 -11.82
CA ARG A 364 0.08 5.88 -12.35
C ARG A 364 1.25 6.19 -11.44
N ILE A 365 1.01 6.31 -10.13
CA ILE A 365 2.06 6.67 -9.19
C ILE A 365 3.08 5.53 -9.04
N THR A 366 2.64 4.29 -8.89
CA THR A 366 3.52 3.13 -8.79
C THR A 366 4.36 2.95 -10.05
N GLY A 367 3.76 3.08 -11.24
CA GLY A 367 4.47 3.01 -12.50
C GLY A 367 5.49 4.15 -12.71
N THR A 368 5.26 5.31 -12.10
CA THR A 368 6.16 6.46 -12.24
C THR A 368 7.31 6.43 -11.22
N LEU A 369 7.05 6.01 -9.98
CA LEU A 369 8.04 6.06 -8.90
C LEU A 369 8.83 4.76 -8.73
N ALA A 370 8.44 3.69 -9.39
CA ALA A 370 9.16 2.42 -9.33
C ALA A 370 10.65 2.60 -9.67
N GLY A 371 11.53 2.11 -8.80
CA GLY A 371 12.98 2.22 -8.95
C GLY A 371 13.56 3.61 -8.70
N LEU A 372 12.74 4.61 -8.35
CA LEU A 372 13.21 5.90 -7.90
C LEU A 372 13.33 5.93 -6.37
N SER A 373 14.26 6.73 -5.87
CA SER A 373 14.47 6.93 -4.43
C SER A 373 14.40 8.42 -4.09
N PRO A 374 14.03 8.79 -2.86
CA PRO A 374 14.09 10.18 -2.41
C PRO A 374 15.49 10.76 -2.65
N ALA A 375 15.55 11.93 -3.27
CA ALA A 375 16.82 12.58 -3.57
C ALA A 375 17.47 13.10 -2.28
N ALA A 376 18.81 13.11 -2.25
CA ALA A 376 19.56 13.70 -1.13
C ALA A 376 19.19 15.18 -0.93
N PRO A 377 19.31 15.73 0.30
CA PRO A 377 18.90 17.11 0.60
C PRO A 377 19.44 18.17 -0.36
N ALA A 378 20.70 18.05 -0.79
CA ALA A 378 21.31 18.98 -1.74
C ALA A 378 20.74 18.91 -3.17
N LYS A 379 20.01 17.83 -3.50
CA LYS A 379 19.37 17.58 -4.80
C LYS A 379 17.87 17.80 -4.77
N GLN A 380 17.32 18.30 -3.68
CA GLN A 380 15.89 18.60 -3.59
C GLN A 380 15.53 19.82 -4.46
N ALA A 381 14.44 19.71 -5.18
CA ALA A 381 13.81 20.84 -5.85
C ALA A 381 13.22 21.81 -4.81
N THR A 382 13.02 23.04 -5.23
CA THR A 382 12.33 24.05 -4.42
C THR A 382 11.11 24.55 -5.17
N ILE A 383 10.06 24.93 -4.43
CA ILE A 383 8.87 25.57 -4.97
C ILE A 383 8.81 27.02 -4.48
N GLU A 384 8.63 27.94 -5.40
CA GLU A 384 8.34 29.34 -5.13
C GLU A 384 6.89 29.62 -5.57
N ILE A 385 6.05 29.94 -4.60
CA ILE A 385 4.63 30.21 -4.83
C ILE A 385 4.48 31.72 -5.02
N GLU A 386 3.75 32.14 -6.05
CA GLU A 386 3.51 33.57 -6.29
C GLU A 386 2.84 34.25 -5.08
N PRO A 387 3.25 35.49 -4.73
CA PRO A 387 2.79 36.17 -3.51
C PRO A 387 1.27 36.35 -3.40
N ALA A 388 0.55 36.36 -4.51
CA ALA A 388 -0.92 36.43 -4.56
C ALA A 388 -1.60 35.11 -4.14
N ALA A 389 -0.89 33.99 -4.20
CA ALA A 389 -1.39 32.68 -3.78
C ALA A 389 -1.30 32.58 -2.25
N LYS A 390 -2.41 32.20 -1.62
CA LYS A 390 -2.45 31.89 -0.19
C LYS A 390 -2.32 30.38 -0.02
N PRO A 391 -1.15 29.83 0.32
CA PRO A 391 -1.01 28.41 0.60
C PRO A 391 -1.87 28.01 1.79
N GLY A 392 -2.23 26.72 1.88
CA GLY A 392 -2.89 26.16 3.03
C GLY A 392 -2.08 26.34 4.33
N ARG A 393 -2.72 26.18 5.48
CA ARG A 393 -2.08 26.35 6.81
C ARG A 393 -0.79 25.55 6.98
N LEU A 394 -0.70 24.39 6.35
CA LEU A 394 0.47 23.49 6.38
C LEU A 394 1.43 23.71 5.21
N GLY A 395 1.22 24.77 4.43
CA GLY A 395 2.08 25.15 3.29
C GLY A 395 1.94 24.22 2.10
N SER A 396 3.03 24.01 1.40
CA SER A 396 3.12 23.15 0.22
C SER A 396 3.99 21.93 0.49
N ARG A 397 3.89 20.94 -0.38
CA ARG A 397 4.85 19.84 -0.48
C ARG A 397 5.58 19.94 -1.81
N CYS A 398 6.88 19.64 -1.76
CA CYS A 398 7.75 19.58 -2.93
C CYS A 398 8.83 18.54 -2.63
N TYR A 399 8.66 17.33 -3.18
CA TYR A 399 9.55 16.21 -2.93
C TYR A 399 10.21 15.76 -4.23
N THR A 400 11.49 15.45 -4.16
CA THR A 400 12.28 15.02 -5.31
C THR A 400 12.68 13.58 -5.18
N PHE A 401 12.47 12.80 -6.25
CA PHE A 401 12.89 11.42 -6.39
C PHE A 401 13.84 11.32 -7.58
N SER A 402 14.81 10.41 -7.52
CA SER A 402 15.78 10.24 -8.61
C SER A 402 16.09 8.77 -8.83
N SER A 403 16.36 8.41 -10.09
CA SER A 403 16.95 7.12 -10.41
C SER A 403 18.40 7.04 -9.89
N SER A 404 18.88 5.85 -9.62
CA SER A 404 20.24 5.61 -9.09
C SER A 404 21.34 6.18 -9.98
N ASN A 405 21.14 6.18 -11.30
CA ASN A 405 22.07 6.74 -12.29
C ASN A 405 21.86 8.26 -12.54
N GLY A 406 20.86 8.87 -11.91
CA GLY A 406 20.54 10.28 -12.08
C GLY A 406 19.92 10.66 -13.43
N ALA A 407 19.56 9.68 -14.27
CA ALA A 407 19.00 9.94 -15.60
C ALA A 407 17.54 10.44 -15.54
N THR A 408 16.83 10.12 -14.49
CA THR A 408 15.44 10.58 -14.28
C THR A 408 15.32 11.25 -12.92
N THR A 409 14.75 12.44 -12.92
CA THR A 409 14.36 13.18 -11.70
C THR A 409 12.85 13.45 -11.78
N VAL A 410 12.14 13.12 -10.70
CA VAL A 410 10.72 13.38 -10.56
C VAL A 410 10.50 14.27 -9.35
N VAL A 411 9.82 15.38 -9.55
CA VAL A 411 9.44 16.30 -8.47
C VAL A 411 7.93 16.24 -8.29
N ALA A 412 7.49 15.74 -7.13
CA ALA A 412 6.09 15.73 -6.74
C ALA A 412 5.77 17.01 -5.94
N PHE A 413 4.67 17.69 -6.27
CA PHE A 413 4.30 18.93 -5.60
C PHE A 413 2.79 19.12 -5.52
N TRP A 414 2.33 19.72 -4.40
CA TRP A 414 0.92 20.10 -4.18
C TRP A 414 0.77 21.08 -3.03
N ASP A 415 -0.40 21.74 -2.99
CA ASP A 415 -0.82 22.61 -1.87
C ASP A 415 -1.52 21.77 -0.79
N VAL A 416 -1.10 21.89 0.46
CA VAL A 416 -1.67 21.13 1.58
C VAL A 416 -2.93 21.81 2.07
N LYS A 417 -4.02 21.55 1.37
CA LYS A 417 -5.38 21.99 1.70
C LYS A 417 -6.40 20.92 1.31
N PRO A 418 -7.62 20.95 1.87
CA PRO A 418 -8.70 20.11 1.36
C PRO A 418 -8.90 20.35 -0.14
N TRP A 419 -9.20 19.27 -0.87
CA TRP A 419 -9.53 19.40 -2.27
C TRP A 419 -10.95 19.93 -2.45
N ASP A 420 -11.10 20.91 -3.34
CA ASP A 420 -12.36 21.46 -3.79
C ASP A 420 -12.27 21.69 -5.32
N PRO A 421 -13.13 21.04 -6.13
CA PRO A 421 -13.10 21.15 -7.59
C PRO A 421 -13.32 22.59 -8.09
N ASN A 422 -13.89 23.46 -7.27
CA ASN A 422 -14.16 24.87 -7.62
C ASN A 422 -12.96 25.78 -7.30
N THR A 423 -11.96 25.28 -6.59
CA THR A 423 -10.78 26.08 -6.26
C THR A 423 -9.87 26.23 -7.46
N LYS A 424 -9.65 27.46 -7.91
CA LYS A 424 -8.71 27.73 -9.01
C LYS A 424 -7.28 27.44 -8.57
N PRO A 425 -6.48 26.76 -9.41
CA PRO A 425 -5.05 26.60 -9.17
C PRO A 425 -4.36 27.97 -9.08
N ALA A 426 -3.33 28.02 -8.24
CA ALA A 426 -2.41 29.15 -8.18
C ALA A 426 -1.21 28.93 -9.11
N SER A 427 -0.41 29.96 -9.34
CA SER A 427 0.85 29.87 -10.07
C SER A 427 2.02 29.66 -9.10
N ALA A 428 2.95 28.79 -9.50
CA ALA A 428 4.20 28.57 -8.78
C ALA A 428 5.35 28.30 -9.77
N THR A 429 6.58 28.40 -9.29
CA THR A 429 7.77 28.01 -10.04
C THR A 429 8.51 26.91 -9.29
N ILE A 430 8.81 25.80 -9.98
CA ILE A 430 9.63 24.72 -9.45
C ILE A 430 11.06 24.89 -9.97
N ALA A 431 12.04 25.01 -9.06
CA ALA A 431 13.44 25.02 -9.41
C ALA A 431 14.08 23.65 -9.12
N VAL A 432 14.45 22.93 -10.18
CA VAL A 432 14.96 21.56 -10.11
C VAL A 432 16.48 21.55 -10.31
N PRO A 433 17.28 20.98 -9.40
CA PRO A 433 18.70 20.74 -9.65
C PRO A 433 18.87 19.74 -10.80
N VAL A 434 19.71 20.07 -11.78
CA VAL A 434 20.02 19.18 -12.91
C VAL A 434 21.53 19.01 -13.03
N THR A 435 21.95 17.78 -13.37
CA THR A 435 23.34 17.49 -13.73
C THR A 435 23.41 17.29 -15.25
N GLY A 436 23.86 18.31 -15.98
CA GLY A 436 23.89 18.32 -17.44
C GLY A 436 22.69 19.03 -18.07
N GLU A 437 22.49 18.83 -19.37
CA GLU A 437 21.35 19.38 -20.09
C GLU A 437 20.13 18.50 -19.92
N ALA A 438 19.05 19.05 -19.36
CA ALA A 438 17.76 18.39 -19.39
C ALA A 438 17.20 18.44 -20.83
N ARG A 439 16.95 17.26 -21.41
CA ARG A 439 16.46 17.16 -22.80
C ARG A 439 14.95 17.18 -22.89
N HIS A 440 14.28 16.56 -21.88
CA HIS A 440 12.84 16.46 -21.85
C HIS A 440 12.30 16.75 -20.45
N VAL A 441 11.30 17.61 -20.39
CA VAL A 441 10.60 17.96 -19.16
C VAL A 441 9.10 17.81 -19.38
N TYR A 442 8.48 17.00 -18.55
CA TYR A 442 7.05 16.70 -18.62
C TYR A 442 6.34 17.11 -17.34
N LEU A 443 5.17 17.72 -17.49
CA LEU A 443 4.23 17.90 -16.40
C LEU A 443 3.18 16.78 -16.47
N TYR A 444 3.00 16.04 -15.40
CA TYR A 444 2.13 14.89 -15.33
C TYR A 444 1.11 15.03 -14.19
N ASP A 445 -0.17 15.08 -14.55
CA ASP A 445 -1.30 15.09 -13.62
C ASP A 445 -1.66 13.65 -13.26
N LEU A 446 -1.43 13.28 -12.02
CA LEU A 446 -1.66 11.91 -11.53
C LEU A 446 -3.15 11.54 -11.45
N LEU A 447 -4.05 12.51 -11.25
CA LEU A 447 -5.48 12.23 -11.18
C LEU A 447 -6.08 11.97 -12.55
N SER A 448 -5.83 12.85 -13.52
CA SER A 448 -6.35 12.71 -14.89
C SER A 448 -5.52 11.76 -15.76
N GLY A 449 -4.23 11.60 -15.48
CA GLY A 449 -3.27 10.87 -16.32
C GLY A 449 -2.75 11.68 -17.50
N ASN A 450 -3.06 12.97 -17.58
CA ASN A 450 -2.58 13.84 -18.64
C ASN A 450 -1.09 14.17 -18.45
N GLN A 451 -0.31 13.92 -19.50
CA GLN A 451 1.10 14.30 -19.54
C GLN A 451 1.31 15.32 -20.66
N THR A 452 1.98 16.43 -20.31
CA THR A 452 2.30 17.51 -21.25
C THR A 452 3.81 17.74 -21.25
N GLU A 453 4.44 17.72 -22.42
CA GLU A 453 5.82 18.14 -22.55
C GLU A 453 5.90 19.68 -22.48
N VAL A 454 6.82 20.16 -21.65
CA VAL A 454 7.03 21.58 -21.39
C VAL A 454 8.44 22.04 -21.78
N SER A 455 9.23 21.18 -22.41
CA SER A 455 10.62 21.44 -22.81
C SER A 455 10.78 22.69 -23.69
N ASP A 456 9.88 22.91 -24.64
CA ASP A 456 9.93 24.05 -25.54
C ASP A 456 9.68 25.40 -24.85
N LYS A 457 8.93 25.39 -23.74
CA LYS A 457 8.70 26.57 -22.91
C LYS A 457 9.92 26.96 -22.07
N LEU A 458 10.84 26.03 -21.87
CA LEU A 458 12.07 26.23 -21.12
C LEU A 458 13.10 27.04 -21.93
N SER A 459 13.11 26.91 -23.26
CA SER A 459 14.07 27.60 -24.15
C SER A 459 13.93 29.13 -24.15
N GLN A 460 12.78 29.66 -23.70
CA GLN A 460 12.53 31.11 -23.62
C GLN A 460 12.73 31.71 -22.21
N ASN A 461 12.70 30.90 -21.15
CA ASN A 461 12.76 31.35 -19.75
C ASN A 461 13.74 30.58 -18.85
N VAL A 462 14.48 29.61 -19.39
CA VAL A 462 15.44 28.84 -18.58
C VAL A 462 16.77 29.60 -18.54
N SER A 463 16.90 30.41 -17.51
CA SER A 463 18.24 30.74 -17.04
C SER A 463 18.79 29.50 -16.35
N ASN A 464 19.69 28.75 -17.00
CA ASN A 464 20.52 27.75 -16.35
C ASN A 464 21.47 28.46 -15.40
N GLN A 465 20.92 29.09 -14.34
CA GLN A 465 21.65 29.73 -13.30
C GLN A 465 21.96 28.72 -12.21
N ASN A 466 23.20 28.46 -11.99
CA ASN A 466 23.68 27.57 -10.93
C ASN A 466 23.26 26.08 -11.00
N GLY A 467 23.13 25.49 -12.19
CA GLY A 467 22.77 24.08 -12.31
C GLY A 467 21.34 23.74 -11.92
N ARG A 468 20.39 24.68 -12.08
CA ARG A 468 18.95 24.46 -11.85
C ARG A 468 18.16 24.93 -13.06
N ILE A 469 17.09 24.20 -13.35
CA ILE A 469 16.03 24.63 -14.28
C ILE A 469 14.83 25.13 -13.50
N SER A 470 14.20 26.21 -13.94
CA SER A 470 12.99 26.80 -13.35
C SER A 470 11.80 26.56 -14.29
N VAL A 471 10.76 25.94 -13.77
CA VAL A 471 9.58 25.54 -14.52
C VAL A 471 8.33 26.18 -13.91
N PRO A 472 7.61 27.05 -14.64
CA PRO A 472 6.33 27.56 -14.18
C PRO A 472 5.27 26.46 -14.23
N VAL A 473 4.51 26.32 -13.15
CA VAL A 473 3.52 25.28 -12.98
C VAL A 473 2.20 25.81 -12.42
N SER A 474 1.11 25.11 -12.69
CA SER A 474 -0.14 25.22 -11.95
C SER A 474 -0.02 24.51 -10.61
N PHE A 475 -0.51 25.11 -9.54
CA PHE A 475 -0.34 24.62 -8.18
C PHE A 475 -1.70 24.50 -7.48
N SER A 476 -2.04 23.29 -7.04
CA SER A 476 -3.33 22.99 -6.42
C SER A 476 -3.20 21.88 -5.37
N ALA A 477 -4.34 21.49 -4.76
CA ALA A 477 -4.39 20.36 -3.86
C ALA A 477 -4.22 18.99 -4.57
N VAL A 478 -4.35 18.95 -5.89
CA VAL A 478 -4.10 17.75 -6.71
C VAL A 478 -2.59 17.63 -6.89
N PRO A 479 -1.96 16.51 -6.49
CA PRO A 479 -0.54 16.33 -6.69
C PRO A 479 -0.21 16.17 -8.18
N GLN A 480 0.83 16.85 -8.59
CA GLN A 480 1.39 16.76 -9.93
C GLN A 480 2.86 16.36 -9.86
N LEU A 481 3.35 15.78 -10.95
CA LEU A 481 4.74 15.44 -11.10
C LEU A 481 5.39 16.26 -12.20
N LEU A 482 6.57 16.80 -11.92
CA LEU A 482 7.47 17.32 -12.93
C LEU A 482 8.57 16.26 -13.18
N ILE A 483 8.59 15.71 -14.39
CA ILE A 483 9.51 14.64 -14.78
C ILE A 483 10.60 15.23 -15.66
N VAL A 484 11.86 15.10 -15.26
CA VAL A 484 13.04 15.59 -15.97
C VAL A 484 13.89 14.39 -16.41
N ARG A 485 14.21 14.32 -17.71
CA ARG A 485 15.00 13.26 -18.34
C ARG A 485 16.08 13.81 -19.25
#